data_a6163234db4939995089d5be40101b17
#
_entry.id   a6163234db4939995089d5be40101b17
#
_cell.length_a   1.000
_cell.length_b   1.000
_cell.length_c   1.000
_cell.angle_alpha   90.00
_cell.angle_beta   90.00
_cell.angle_gamma   90.00
#
_symmetry.space_group_name_H-M   'P 1'
#
loop_
_entity.id
_entity.type
_entity.pdbx_description
1 polymer ?
#
loop_
_entity_poly.entity_id
_entity_poly.type
_entity_poly.pdbx_seq_one_letter_code
_entity_poly.pdbx_strand_id
1 'polypeptide(L)'
;MIRSLALPLTIALATALPLASLAETKIPQSQTEISLGFAPLVKEAAPAVVNIYAKIIRQDRARSPFADDPFFDDFFRQFAQPRPRVQNSLGSGVILSEDGIVVSNYHVVGEASDIRVVTNDRREYQAEVILADQASDLAILQLQDAEGLPHLGLRNSDEVEVGELTLAIGNPFGVGQTVSSGIISGLARTGTGGGQGFGYYIQTDAPINPGNSGGALIDVNGDLIGINTRILSRSGGSNGIGFAIPANLVREFVRQARAGAEEFQRPWAGMTGQPVDSDLAEALGLGQVDGMLISELHPQSPFVEAGFEVGDVVLAVDGEPVNSPSEMAFRLSVAELGGTSAVTRVRQGKTDTVEVALIEAPDTPAADPITLSERTPMPGLVVGRVNPQVITKMQLPLSTEGVVVMDPGPYAGRGGVRAGDLILAINGEAVDAPEDVANLLMSSGRWMRMDLMRQGQRVSLRFRL
;
A
#
# COMPACT_ATOMS: atom_id res chain seq x y z
N MET A 1 8.46 82.02 -33.39
CA MET A 1 8.78 80.68 -33.90
C MET A 1 9.35 79.88 -32.75
N ILE A 2 8.47 79.13 -32.08
CA ILE A 2 8.87 78.27 -30.94
C ILE A 2 8.67 76.81 -31.36
N ARG A 3 9.76 76.06 -31.53
CA ARG A 3 9.75 74.66 -31.90
C ARG A 3 9.63 73.83 -30.57
N SER A 4 8.50 73.17 -30.40
CA SER A 4 8.31 72.15 -29.35
C SER A 4 9.03 70.83 -29.75
N LEU A 5 9.94 70.39 -28.91
CA LEU A 5 10.50 69.05 -28.93
C LEU A 5 9.59 68.15 -28.13
N ALA A 6 9.01 67.14 -28.77
CA ALA A 6 8.29 66.05 -28.10
C ALA A 6 9.28 64.91 -27.86
N LEU A 7 9.48 64.52 -26.59
CA LEU A 7 10.28 63.38 -26.17
C LEU A 7 9.36 62.15 -26.10
N PRO A 8 9.67 61.00 -26.70
CA PRO A 8 8.86 59.80 -26.52
C PRO A 8 9.18 59.12 -25.16
N LEU A 9 8.17 58.93 -24.33
CA LEU A 9 8.20 58.19 -23.09
C LEU A 9 8.10 56.69 -23.42
N THR A 10 9.22 55.98 -23.37
CA THR A 10 9.27 54.51 -23.48
C THR A 10 8.92 53.92 -22.11
N ILE A 11 7.74 53.33 -22.01
CA ILE A 11 7.29 52.52 -20.83
C ILE A 11 7.93 51.14 -20.98
N ALA A 12 8.92 50.85 -20.13
CA ALA A 12 9.48 49.51 -19.97
C ALA A 12 8.52 48.67 -19.10
N LEU A 13 7.82 47.74 -19.74
CA LEU A 13 6.98 46.73 -19.07
C LEU A 13 7.91 45.67 -18.47
N ALA A 14 8.20 45.80 -17.16
CA ALA A 14 8.94 44.78 -16.40
C ALA A 14 8.00 43.59 -16.16
N THR A 15 8.21 42.51 -16.92
CA THR A 15 7.60 41.20 -16.64
C THR A 15 8.24 40.63 -15.39
N ALA A 16 7.55 40.71 -14.24
CA ALA A 16 7.90 39.99 -13.04
C ALA A 16 7.66 38.49 -13.28
N LEU A 17 8.71 37.73 -13.53
CA LEU A 17 8.70 36.27 -13.44
C LEU A 17 8.54 35.92 -11.95
N PRO A 18 7.65 35.01 -11.58
CA PRO A 18 7.61 34.48 -10.23
C PRO A 18 8.96 33.76 -9.97
N LEU A 19 9.76 34.28 -9.05
CA LEU A 19 10.86 33.56 -8.45
C LEU A 19 10.25 32.38 -7.70
N ALA A 20 10.46 31.17 -8.22
CA ALA A 20 10.25 29.95 -7.43
C ALA A 20 11.08 30.10 -6.15
N SER A 21 10.40 30.19 -5.02
CA SER A 21 11.03 30.10 -3.70
C SER A 21 11.58 28.69 -3.57
N LEU A 22 12.85 28.52 -3.84
CA LEU A 22 13.58 27.34 -3.39
C LEU A 22 13.47 27.33 -1.87
N ALA A 23 12.86 26.31 -1.31
CA ALA A 23 12.83 26.09 0.12
C ALA A 23 14.29 26.02 0.60
N GLU A 24 14.74 27.05 1.30
CA GLU A 24 16.10 27.16 1.81
C GLU A 24 16.23 26.16 2.95
N THR A 25 17.01 25.10 2.78
CA THR A 25 17.32 24.12 3.84
C THR A 25 17.99 24.88 4.97
N LYS A 26 17.26 25.17 6.05
CA LYS A 26 17.81 25.83 7.23
C LYS A 26 18.59 24.83 8.07
N ILE A 27 19.90 24.79 7.85
CA ILE A 27 20.83 24.13 8.77
C ILE A 27 20.96 25.01 10.01
N PRO A 28 20.86 24.48 11.26
CA PRO A 28 21.11 25.24 12.47
C PRO A 28 22.46 25.92 12.41
N GLN A 29 22.49 27.24 12.49
CA GLN A 29 23.74 28.03 12.33
C GLN A 29 24.36 28.46 13.65
N SER A 30 23.70 28.19 14.78
CA SER A 30 24.18 28.55 16.09
C SER A 30 23.98 27.46 17.12
N GLN A 31 24.86 27.43 18.13
CA GLN A 31 24.74 26.55 19.30
C GLN A 31 23.41 26.77 20.04
N THR A 32 22.84 27.99 19.96
CA THR A 32 21.58 28.36 20.56
C THR A 32 20.41 27.71 19.82
N GLU A 33 20.43 27.64 18.49
CA GLU A 33 19.42 26.95 17.69
C GLU A 33 19.44 25.44 17.96
N ILE A 34 20.61 24.85 18.10
CA ILE A 34 20.76 23.44 18.50
C ILE A 34 20.23 23.20 19.91
N SER A 35 20.41 24.13 20.83
CA SER A 35 19.98 24.00 22.23
C SER A 35 18.49 24.22 22.47
N LEU A 36 17.74 24.83 21.52
CA LEU A 36 16.27 24.98 21.60
C LEU A 36 15.55 23.62 21.49
N GLY A 37 16.19 22.63 20.87
CA GLY A 37 15.62 21.29 20.72
C GLY A 37 14.33 21.28 19.89
N PHE A 38 13.62 20.18 19.88
CA PHE A 38 12.37 19.99 19.14
C PHE A 38 11.10 20.30 19.92
N ALA A 39 11.22 20.82 21.17
CA ALA A 39 10.07 21.02 22.04
C ALA A 39 8.97 21.93 21.46
N PRO A 40 9.29 23.07 20.79
CA PRO A 40 8.26 23.89 20.13
C PRO A 40 7.50 23.13 19.03
N LEU A 41 8.23 22.41 18.16
CA LEU A 41 7.68 21.61 17.08
C LEU A 41 6.78 20.47 17.60
N VAL A 42 7.24 19.77 18.64
CA VAL A 42 6.45 18.72 19.30
C VAL A 42 5.17 19.29 19.90
N LYS A 43 5.22 20.47 20.52
CA LYS A 43 4.03 21.10 21.08
C LYS A 43 2.98 21.42 20.03
N GLU A 44 3.40 21.71 18.81
CA GLU A 44 2.51 22.02 17.67
C GLU A 44 1.97 20.75 17.03
N ALA A 45 2.82 19.77 16.74
CA ALA A 45 2.45 18.56 15.99
C ALA A 45 1.78 17.48 16.87
N ALA A 46 2.20 17.34 18.12
CA ALA A 46 1.71 16.27 19.00
C ALA A 46 0.19 16.24 19.24
N PRO A 47 -0.55 17.37 19.29
CA PRO A 47 -1.99 17.35 19.43
C PRO A 47 -2.74 16.62 18.32
N ALA A 48 -2.16 16.53 17.12
CA ALA A 48 -2.71 15.78 15.98
C ALA A 48 -2.45 14.27 16.04
N VAL A 49 -1.56 13.80 16.94
CA VAL A 49 -1.27 12.37 17.09
C VAL A 49 -2.12 11.79 18.22
N VAL A 50 -2.94 10.80 17.87
CA VAL A 50 -3.96 10.21 18.73
C VAL A 50 -3.63 8.79 19.15
N ASN A 51 -4.26 8.33 20.22
CA ASN A 51 -4.25 6.92 20.63
C ASN A 51 -5.50 6.20 20.12
N ILE A 52 -5.33 5.01 19.60
CA ILE A 52 -6.40 4.18 19.06
C ILE A 52 -6.57 2.93 19.90
N TYR A 53 -7.79 2.71 20.38
CA TYR A 53 -8.24 1.50 21.00
C TYR A 53 -9.17 0.76 20.05
N ALA A 54 -8.74 -0.39 19.57
CA ALA A 54 -9.50 -1.20 18.63
C ALA A 54 -9.87 -2.53 19.27
N LYS A 55 -11.15 -2.88 19.25
CA LYS A 55 -11.67 -4.18 19.71
C LYS A 55 -11.83 -5.12 18.54
N ILE A 56 -11.14 -6.24 18.55
CA ILE A 56 -11.27 -7.31 17.58
C ILE A 56 -12.04 -8.47 18.24
N ILE A 57 -13.26 -8.74 17.76
CA ILE A 57 -14.06 -9.89 18.23
C ILE A 57 -13.75 -11.07 17.31
N ARG A 58 -12.86 -11.97 17.72
CA ARG A 58 -12.60 -13.22 16.99
C ARG A 58 -13.58 -14.31 17.42
N GLN A 59 -14.39 -14.77 16.48
CA GLN A 59 -14.96 -16.12 16.53
C GLN A 59 -13.88 -17.10 16.08
N ASP A 60 -13.61 -18.14 16.89
CA ASP A 60 -12.53 -19.11 16.67
C ASP A 60 -12.41 -19.55 15.20
N ARG A 61 -11.19 -19.40 14.64
CA ARG A 61 -10.57 -20.04 13.47
C ARG A 61 -10.03 -19.13 12.37
N ALA A 62 -9.27 -18.10 12.70
CA ALA A 62 -8.33 -17.61 11.71
C ALA A 62 -6.99 -17.24 12.38
N ARG A 63 -5.87 -17.81 11.91
CA ARG A 63 -4.54 -17.27 12.20
C ARG A 63 -4.50 -15.87 11.64
N SER A 64 -4.12 -14.89 12.45
CA SER A 64 -3.82 -13.54 11.96
C SER A 64 -2.79 -13.64 10.84
N PRO A 65 -2.96 -12.93 9.71
CA PRO A 65 -1.91 -12.84 8.69
C PRO A 65 -0.57 -12.34 9.22
N PHE A 66 -0.59 -11.68 10.39
CA PHE A 66 0.59 -11.15 11.08
C PHE A 66 1.04 -12.00 12.28
N ALA A 67 0.41 -13.16 12.54
CA ALA A 67 0.82 -14.07 13.63
C ALA A 67 2.21 -14.68 13.39
N ASP A 68 2.71 -14.63 12.17
CA ASP A 68 4.03 -15.12 11.79
C ASP A 68 5.09 -14.00 11.77
N ASP A 69 4.74 -12.73 12.05
CA ASP A 69 5.70 -11.63 12.22
C ASP A 69 6.15 -11.57 13.70
N PRO A 70 7.43 -11.88 14.00
CA PRO A 70 7.95 -11.94 15.38
C PRO A 70 7.80 -10.62 16.16
N PHE A 71 7.71 -9.48 15.47
CA PHE A 71 7.57 -8.17 16.09
C PHE A 71 6.19 -7.97 16.72
N PHE A 72 5.13 -8.44 16.04
CA PHE A 72 3.77 -8.27 16.53
C PHE A 72 3.32 -9.39 17.45
N ASP A 73 3.83 -10.61 17.29
CA ASP A 73 3.43 -11.77 18.10
C ASP A 73 3.78 -11.56 19.58
N ASP A 74 4.98 -11.10 19.91
CA ASP A 74 5.40 -10.82 21.30
C ASP A 74 4.63 -9.63 21.90
N PHE A 75 4.31 -8.60 21.09
CA PHE A 75 3.51 -7.46 21.53
C PHE A 75 2.08 -7.88 21.90
N PHE A 76 1.43 -8.68 21.08
CA PHE A 76 0.06 -9.13 21.34
C PHE A 76 -0.02 -10.23 22.38
N ARG A 77 0.98 -11.11 22.54
CA ARG A 77 1.03 -12.12 23.59
C ARG A 77 1.09 -11.53 24.99
N GLN A 78 1.75 -10.41 25.18
CA GLN A 78 1.90 -9.77 26.49
C GLN A 78 0.58 -9.22 27.04
N PHE A 79 -0.43 -9.00 26.17
CA PHE A 79 -1.76 -8.49 26.52
C PHE A 79 -2.88 -9.53 26.41
N ALA A 80 -2.60 -10.76 25.99
CA ALA A 80 -3.60 -11.82 25.79
C ALA A 80 -3.84 -12.63 27.07
N GLN A 81 -5.00 -12.42 27.71
CA GLN A 81 -5.53 -13.37 28.73
C GLN A 81 -6.55 -14.33 28.06
N PRO A 82 -6.57 -15.62 28.48
CA PRO A 82 -7.44 -16.64 27.87
C PRO A 82 -8.87 -16.57 28.40
N ARG A 83 -9.75 -15.87 27.72
CA ARG A 83 -11.23 -15.95 27.84
C ARG A 83 -11.86 -15.53 26.50
N PRO A 84 -13.20 -15.76 26.21
CA PRO A 84 -13.77 -15.55 24.90
C PRO A 84 -13.31 -14.18 24.37
N ARG A 85 -12.53 -14.22 23.27
CA ARG A 85 -11.40 -13.33 23.06
C ARG A 85 -11.85 -12.04 22.41
N VAL A 86 -12.10 -11.04 23.25
CA VAL A 86 -11.96 -9.65 22.84
C VAL A 86 -10.46 -9.36 22.83
N GLN A 87 -9.84 -9.27 21.68
CA GLN A 87 -8.46 -8.82 21.55
C GLN A 87 -8.50 -7.30 21.41
N ASN A 88 -7.87 -6.58 22.32
CA ASN A 88 -7.71 -5.14 22.21
C ASN A 88 -6.41 -4.88 21.46
N SER A 89 -6.49 -4.20 20.33
CA SER A 89 -5.34 -3.60 19.64
C SER A 89 -5.13 -2.19 20.18
N LEU A 90 -3.88 -1.81 20.35
CA LEU A 90 -3.47 -0.48 20.78
C LEU A 90 -2.45 0.05 19.77
N GLY A 91 -2.67 1.25 19.27
CA GLY A 91 -1.77 1.91 18.34
C GLY A 91 -1.97 3.41 18.33
N SER A 92 -1.32 4.05 17.41
CA SER A 92 -1.44 5.49 17.18
C SER A 92 -2.22 5.78 15.89
N GLY A 93 -2.66 7.03 15.75
CA GLY A 93 -3.20 7.58 14.51
C GLY A 93 -2.78 9.02 14.35
N VAL A 94 -2.97 9.57 13.16
CA VAL A 94 -2.69 10.97 12.84
C VAL A 94 -3.96 11.62 12.27
N ILE A 95 -4.39 12.69 12.89
CA ILE A 95 -5.50 13.52 12.38
C ILE A 95 -4.98 14.32 11.18
N LEU A 96 -5.68 14.24 10.06
CA LEU A 96 -5.31 14.88 8.79
C LEU A 96 -6.26 15.99 8.38
N SER A 97 -7.38 16.17 9.10
CA SER A 97 -8.34 17.25 8.82
C SER A 97 -9.16 17.65 10.04
N GLU A 98 -9.67 18.88 10.04
CA GLU A 98 -10.49 19.44 11.11
C GLU A 98 -11.80 18.66 11.33
N ASP A 99 -12.32 18.01 10.28
CA ASP A 99 -13.56 17.21 10.26
C ASP A 99 -13.36 15.76 10.71
N GLY A 100 -12.14 15.41 11.18
CA GLY A 100 -11.88 14.14 11.85
C GLY A 100 -11.47 12.97 10.95
N ILE A 101 -10.82 13.24 9.81
CA ILE A 101 -10.11 12.19 9.08
C ILE A 101 -8.84 11.81 9.85
N VAL A 102 -8.71 10.54 10.18
CA VAL A 102 -7.54 9.97 10.87
C VAL A 102 -6.95 8.85 10.02
N VAL A 103 -5.63 8.85 9.87
CA VAL A 103 -4.90 7.73 9.29
C VAL A 103 -4.26 6.88 10.38
N SER A 104 -4.26 5.56 10.18
CA SER A 104 -3.54 4.60 11.02
C SER A 104 -3.05 3.41 10.17
N ASN A 105 -2.39 2.43 10.81
CA ASN A 105 -2.07 1.20 10.13
C ASN A 105 -3.26 0.23 10.10
N TYR A 106 -3.34 -0.57 9.01
CA TYR A 106 -4.34 -1.63 8.87
C TYR A 106 -4.26 -2.63 10.02
N HIS A 107 -3.05 -3.07 10.39
CA HIS A 107 -2.87 -4.04 11.47
C HIS A 107 -3.34 -3.54 12.86
N VAL A 108 -3.53 -2.21 13.03
CA VAL A 108 -4.09 -1.63 14.25
C VAL A 108 -5.62 -1.72 14.25
N VAL A 109 -6.29 -1.44 13.13
CA VAL A 109 -7.74 -1.20 13.06
C VAL A 109 -8.52 -2.03 12.05
N GLY A 110 -7.85 -2.66 11.07
CA GLY A 110 -8.50 -3.21 9.87
C GLY A 110 -9.52 -4.32 10.13
N GLU A 111 -9.40 -5.07 11.23
CA GLU A 111 -10.36 -6.12 11.62
C GLU A 111 -11.21 -5.72 12.85
N ALA A 112 -11.18 -4.46 13.27
CA ALA A 112 -11.85 -4.02 14.48
C ALA A 112 -13.35 -3.83 14.26
N SER A 113 -14.13 -4.28 15.24
CA SER A 113 -15.60 -4.09 15.30
C SER A 113 -16.02 -2.86 16.11
N ASP A 114 -15.11 -2.28 16.89
CA ASP A 114 -15.35 -1.11 17.74
C ASP A 114 -14.01 -0.36 17.87
N ILE A 115 -13.99 0.90 17.44
CA ILE A 115 -12.79 1.74 17.41
C ILE A 115 -13.06 3.02 18.18
N ARG A 116 -12.23 3.26 19.19
CA ARG A 116 -12.24 4.47 19.98
C ARG A 116 -10.92 5.21 19.81
N VAL A 117 -11.00 6.46 19.44
CA VAL A 117 -9.85 7.36 19.28
C VAL A 117 -9.82 8.34 20.44
N VAL A 118 -8.66 8.48 21.07
CA VAL A 118 -8.45 9.39 22.21
C VAL A 118 -7.39 10.41 21.83
N THR A 119 -7.79 11.67 21.85
CA THR A 119 -6.92 12.83 21.54
C THR A 119 -5.99 13.15 22.72
N ASN A 120 -5.01 14.00 22.48
CA ASN A 120 -4.02 14.41 23.50
C ASN A 120 -4.67 15.13 24.70
N ASP A 121 -5.74 15.85 24.47
CA ASP A 121 -6.56 16.53 25.50
C ASP A 121 -7.58 15.60 26.19
N ARG A 122 -7.50 14.28 25.93
CA ARG A 122 -8.32 13.21 26.48
C ARG A 122 -9.78 13.20 26.04
N ARG A 123 -10.14 13.91 24.98
CA ARG A 123 -11.44 13.70 24.35
C ARG A 123 -11.47 12.33 23.67
N GLU A 124 -12.62 11.67 23.74
CA GLU A 124 -12.85 10.36 23.16
C GLU A 124 -13.86 10.47 22.02
N TYR A 125 -13.55 9.83 20.90
CA TYR A 125 -14.39 9.79 19.71
C TYR A 125 -14.59 8.35 19.27
N GLN A 126 -15.80 8.00 18.86
CA GLN A 126 -16.05 6.79 18.08
C GLN A 126 -15.56 7.03 16.66
N ALA A 127 -15.00 5.98 16.06
CA ALA A 127 -14.46 6.04 14.71
C ALA A 127 -14.94 4.86 13.87
N GLU A 128 -15.14 5.14 12.58
CA GLU A 128 -15.46 4.12 11.57
C GLU A 128 -14.32 4.05 10.56
N VAL A 129 -13.99 2.82 10.13
CA VAL A 129 -13.06 2.61 9.02
C VAL A 129 -13.82 2.93 7.73
N ILE A 130 -13.39 3.96 7.00
CA ILE A 130 -14.00 4.36 5.74
C ILE A 130 -13.23 3.85 4.52
N LEU A 131 -11.93 3.56 4.68
CA LEU A 131 -11.10 2.90 3.67
C LEU A 131 -9.97 2.15 4.36
N ALA A 132 -9.70 0.91 3.97
CA ALA A 132 -8.57 0.16 4.51
C ALA A 132 -7.98 -0.80 3.48
N ASP A 133 -6.66 -0.97 3.54
CA ASP A 133 -5.95 -1.89 2.66
C ASP A 133 -4.80 -2.60 3.39
N GLN A 134 -4.91 -3.91 3.45
CA GLN A 134 -3.93 -4.76 4.10
C GLN A 134 -2.57 -4.75 3.41
N ALA A 135 -2.55 -4.66 2.08
CA ALA A 135 -1.31 -4.72 1.31
C ALA A 135 -0.43 -3.48 1.52
N SER A 136 -1.04 -2.31 1.71
CA SER A 136 -0.34 -1.06 2.05
C SER A 136 -0.17 -0.86 3.56
N ASP A 137 -0.81 -1.68 4.39
CA ASP A 137 -0.88 -1.51 5.85
C ASP A 137 -1.42 -0.13 6.26
N LEU A 138 -2.40 0.41 5.54
CA LEU A 138 -3.06 1.69 5.82
C LEU A 138 -4.56 1.53 6.06
N ALA A 139 -5.09 2.39 6.93
CA ALA A 139 -6.52 2.57 7.14
C ALA A 139 -6.84 4.04 7.38
N ILE A 140 -7.93 4.50 6.78
CA ILE A 140 -8.52 5.82 7.00
C ILE A 140 -9.77 5.65 7.86
N LEU A 141 -9.83 6.43 8.92
CA LEU A 141 -10.94 6.48 9.86
C LEU A 141 -11.66 7.82 9.74
N GLN A 142 -12.96 7.81 9.95
CA GLN A 142 -13.76 9.01 10.19
C GLN A 142 -14.18 9.04 11.66
N LEU A 143 -13.84 10.11 12.36
CA LEU A 143 -14.33 10.36 13.72
C LEU A 143 -15.75 10.86 13.66
N GLN A 144 -16.61 10.38 14.58
CA GLN A 144 -17.99 10.82 14.72
C GLN A 144 -18.04 12.12 15.53
N ASP A 145 -18.89 13.05 15.11
CA ASP A 145 -19.15 14.34 15.80
C ASP A 145 -17.87 15.16 16.06
N ALA A 146 -16.89 15.10 15.17
CA ALA A 146 -15.60 15.78 15.28
C ALA A 146 -15.59 17.09 14.50
N GLU A 147 -15.21 18.18 15.15
CA GLU A 147 -15.06 19.51 14.54
C GLU A 147 -13.84 20.24 15.15
N GLY A 148 -13.16 21.04 14.32
CA GLY A 148 -12.09 21.92 14.75
C GLY A 148 -10.90 21.21 15.37
N LEU A 149 -10.58 20.01 14.87
CA LEU A 149 -9.48 19.21 15.40
C LEU A 149 -8.12 19.74 14.91
N PRO A 150 -7.07 19.67 15.77
CA PRO A 150 -5.70 19.87 15.33
C PRO A 150 -5.33 18.77 14.34
N HIS A 151 -4.68 19.12 13.23
CA HIS A 151 -4.30 18.19 12.18
C HIS A 151 -2.92 18.51 11.60
N LEU A 152 -2.28 17.54 10.95
CA LEU A 152 -0.99 17.73 10.27
C LEU A 152 -1.21 17.92 8.77
N GLY A 153 -0.40 18.82 8.18
CA GLY A 153 -0.24 18.91 6.74
C GLY A 153 0.57 17.74 6.18
N LEU A 154 0.32 17.39 4.91
CA LEU A 154 1.05 16.34 4.20
C LEU A 154 2.11 16.99 3.30
N ARG A 155 3.40 16.77 3.58
CA ARG A 155 4.50 17.13 2.66
C ARG A 155 4.52 16.16 1.48
N ASN A 156 5.00 16.61 0.34
CA ASN A 156 5.34 15.73 -0.76
C ASN A 156 6.52 14.83 -0.35
N SER A 157 6.26 13.52 -0.21
CA SER A 157 7.28 12.56 0.25
C SER A 157 8.35 12.25 -0.80
N ASP A 158 8.18 12.66 -2.06
CA ASP A 158 9.21 12.53 -3.10
C ASP A 158 10.31 13.62 -2.97
N GLU A 159 10.01 14.71 -2.25
CA GLU A 159 10.97 15.79 -1.96
C GLU A 159 11.77 15.54 -0.69
N VAL A 160 11.57 14.40 -0.03
CA VAL A 160 12.31 14.03 1.19
C VAL A 160 13.68 13.50 0.81
N GLU A 161 14.73 14.01 1.47
CA GLU A 161 16.11 13.62 1.19
C GLU A 161 16.73 12.80 2.33
N VAL A 162 17.63 11.89 1.98
CA VAL A 162 18.44 11.15 2.97
C VAL A 162 19.33 12.10 3.75
N GLY A 163 19.27 12.02 5.07
CA GLY A 163 19.97 12.89 6.00
C GLY A 163 19.12 14.01 6.61
N GLU A 164 17.88 14.23 6.12
CA GLU A 164 16.96 15.17 6.76
C GLU A 164 16.62 14.74 8.19
N LEU A 165 16.55 15.70 9.10
CA LEU A 165 16.10 15.47 10.47
C LEU A 165 14.63 15.15 10.52
N THR A 166 14.25 14.17 11.32
CA THR A 166 12.86 13.74 11.46
C THR A 166 12.50 13.38 12.89
N LEU A 167 11.20 13.50 13.22
CA LEU A 167 10.64 13.08 14.49
C LEU A 167 9.58 12.00 14.27
N ALA A 168 9.71 10.90 14.98
CA ALA A 168 8.67 9.89 15.09
C ALA A 168 7.84 10.15 16.35
N ILE A 169 6.53 10.38 16.17
CA ILE A 169 5.58 10.68 17.24
C ILE A 169 4.54 9.57 17.29
N GLY A 170 4.32 9.02 18.48
CA GLY A 170 3.26 8.06 18.75
C GLY A 170 2.65 8.30 20.12
N ASN A 171 1.56 7.57 20.40
CA ASN A 171 0.90 7.62 21.70
C ASN A 171 0.69 6.19 22.25
N PRO A 172 1.79 5.48 22.58
CA PRO A 172 1.73 4.10 23.00
C PRO A 172 0.99 3.97 24.33
N PHE A 173 0.04 3.04 24.42
CA PHE A 173 -0.65 2.64 25.65
C PHE A 173 -1.51 3.73 26.33
N GLY A 174 -1.71 4.90 25.72
CA GLY A 174 -2.42 6.01 26.37
C GLY A 174 -1.76 6.54 27.66
N VAL A 175 -0.51 6.13 27.93
CA VAL A 175 0.25 6.58 29.10
C VAL A 175 0.98 7.89 28.86
N GLY A 176 0.89 8.40 27.63
CA GLY A 176 1.52 9.63 27.19
C GLY A 176 2.18 9.49 25.81
N GLN A 177 2.32 10.62 25.15
CA GLN A 177 3.01 10.67 23.84
C GLN A 177 4.48 10.33 23.99
N THR A 178 4.98 9.59 23.02
CA THR A 178 6.42 9.29 22.88
C THR A 178 6.93 9.99 21.62
N VAL A 179 8.03 10.71 21.77
CA VAL A 179 8.73 11.38 20.68
C VAL A 179 10.14 10.87 20.62
N SER A 180 10.55 10.46 19.45
CA SER A 180 11.95 10.10 19.15
C SER A 180 12.43 10.86 17.94
N SER A 181 13.73 11.22 17.91
CA SER A 181 14.34 11.96 16.81
C SER A 181 15.41 11.11 16.13
N GLY A 182 15.57 11.35 14.84
CA GLY A 182 16.57 10.72 14.00
C GLY A 182 16.69 11.44 12.68
N ILE A 183 17.15 10.72 11.67
CA ILE A 183 17.27 11.19 10.30
C ILE A 183 16.55 10.23 9.35
N ILE A 184 16.28 10.68 8.15
CA ILE A 184 15.94 9.82 7.02
C ILE A 184 17.20 9.05 6.63
N SER A 185 17.19 7.74 6.85
CA SER A 185 18.35 6.87 6.60
C SER A 185 18.34 6.24 5.21
N GLY A 186 17.22 6.30 4.52
CA GLY A 186 17.06 5.77 3.17
C GLY A 186 15.64 5.92 2.64
N LEU A 187 15.54 5.91 1.33
CA LEU A 187 14.29 5.99 0.58
C LEU A 187 14.12 4.71 -0.24
N ALA A 188 12.91 4.47 -0.77
CA ALA A 188 12.61 3.36 -1.66
C ALA A 188 13.05 1.99 -1.10
N ARG A 189 12.95 1.78 0.22
CA ARG A 189 13.33 0.49 0.82
C ARG A 189 12.28 -0.56 0.53
N THR A 190 12.69 -1.57 -0.23
CA THR A 190 11.86 -2.71 -0.65
C THR A 190 12.32 -4.00 0.04
N GLY A 191 11.43 -4.99 0.21
CA GLY A 191 11.84 -6.34 0.64
C GLY A 191 12.21 -6.52 2.10
N THR A 192 11.77 -5.66 3.00
CA THR A 192 12.14 -5.69 4.44
C THR A 192 11.42 -6.75 5.28
N GLY A 193 10.94 -7.82 4.68
CA GLY A 193 10.33 -8.94 5.41
C GLY A 193 9.47 -9.76 4.46
N GLY A 194 9.69 -11.03 4.37
CA GLY A 194 9.11 -12.03 3.44
C GLY A 194 7.58 -12.06 3.30
N GLY A 195 6.92 -10.91 3.33
CA GLY A 195 5.47 -10.73 3.19
C GLY A 195 5.12 -9.97 1.91
N GLN A 196 3.95 -10.22 1.40
CA GLN A 196 3.31 -9.71 0.19
C GLN A 196 2.86 -8.24 0.32
N GLY A 197 3.71 -7.33 0.80
CA GLY A 197 3.39 -5.90 0.87
C GLY A 197 4.00 -5.13 -0.30
N PHE A 198 3.38 -4.01 -0.69
CA PHE A 198 3.89 -3.08 -1.71
C PHE A 198 5.19 -2.34 -1.30
N GLY A 199 5.92 -2.84 -0.34
CA GLY A 199 7.29 -2.61 0.10
C GLY A 199 8.03 -1.33 -0.33
N TYR A 200 7.38 -0.17 -0.38
CA TYR A 200 8.03 1.11 -0.60
C TYR A 200 7.94 1.94 0.68
N TYR A 201 9.07 2.11 1.36
CA TYR A 201 9.11 2.76 2.66
C TYR A 201 10.20 3.82 2.75
N ILE A 202 9.94 4.83 3.57
CA ILE A 202 10.95 5.74 4.10
C ILE A 202 11.61 5.02 5.29
N GLN A 203 12.94 4.90 5.28
CA GLN A 203 13.72 4.37 6.39
C GLN A 203 14.19 5.50 7.29
N THR A 204 14.06 5.33 8.61
CA THR A 204 14.59 6.26 9.61
C THR A 204 15.31 5.51 10.74
N ASP A 205 16.28 6.16 11.37
CA ASP A 205 16.91 5.69 12.59
C ASP A 205 16.26 6.26 13.86
N ALA A 206 15.26 7.16 13.71
CA ALA A 206 14.40 7.55 14.82
C ALA A 206 13.79 6.29 15.45
N PRO A 207 13.99 6.06 16.77
CA PRO A 207 13.50 4.85 17.43
C PRO A 207 11.98 4.70 17.31
N ILE A 208 11.53 3.68 16.56
CA ILE A 208 10.13 3.26 16.48
C ILE A 208 9.99 2.03 17.38
N ASN A 209 9.02 2.05 18.27
CA ASN A 209 8.70 0.95 19.18
C ASN A 209 7.21 0.61 19.10
N PRO A 210 6.78 -0.58 19.62
CA PRO A 210 5.37 -0.93 19.72
C PRO A 210 4.53 0.19 20.35
N GLY A 211 3.44 0.56 19.65
CA GLY A 211 2.60 1.69 20.01
C GLY A 211 2.84 2.97 19.19
N ASN A 212 4.02 3.14 18.56
CA ASN A 212 4.24 4.21 17.59
C ASN A 212 3.65 3.88 16.20
N SER A 213 3.33 2.62 15.93
CA SER A 213 2.66 2.21 14.68
C SER A 213 1.37 2.97 14.48
N GLY A 214 1.16 3.49 13.27
CA GLY A 214 0.06 4.40 12.92
C GLY A 214 0.31 5.87 13.30
N GLY A 215 1.38 6.18 14.05
CA GLY A 215 1.78 7.52 14.41
C GLY A 215 2.54 8.26 13.31
N ALA A 216 2.85 9.53 13.57
CA ALA A 216 3.47 10.42 12.61
C ALA A 216 4.99 10.24 12.50
N LEU A 217 5.51 10.29 11.29
CA LEU A 217 6.88 10.69 10.99
C LEU A 217 6.80 12.07 10.37
N ILE A 218 7.36 13.08 11.04
CA ILE A 218 7.32 14.48 10.61
C ILE A 218 8.71 15.03 10.32
N ASP A 219 8.77 16.05 9.49
CA ASP A 219 9.98 16.83 9.25
C ASP A 219 10.16 17.95 10.31
N VAL A 220 11.19 18.77 10.13
CA VAL A 220 11.50 19.91 11.03
C VAL A 220 10.54 21.10 10.90
N ASN A 221 9.65 21.11 9.90
CA ASN A 221 8.61 22.11 9.74
C ASN A 221 7.28 21.66 10.40
N GLY A 222 7.17 20.40 10.83
CA GLY A 222 5.98 19.83 11.41
C GLY A 222 5.06 19.13 10.42
N ASP A 223 5.47 19.06 9.15
CA ASP A 223 4.69 18.40 8.11
C ASP A 223 4.87 16.88 8.15
N LEU A 224 3.80 16.15 7.88
CA LEU A 224 3.80 14.69 7.83
C LEU A 224 4.52 14.22 6.57
N ILE A 225 5.61 13.48 6.73
CA ILE A 225 6.35 12.82 5.64
C ILE A 225 6.03 11.33 5.53
N GLY A 226 5.49 10.72 6.58
CA GLY A 226 5.07 9.31 6.54
C GLY A 226 4.35 8.85 7.81
N ILE A 227 3.81 7.62 7.74
CA ILE A 227 3.16 6.93 8.87
C ILE A 227 4.07 5.81 9.36
N ASN A 228 4.47 5.87 10.63
CA ASN A 228 5.29 4.84 11.26
C ASN A 228 4.55 3.49 11.19
N THR A 229 5.22 2.44 10.70
CA THR A 229 4.56 1.13 10.55
C THR A 229 5.33 0.00 11.19
N ARG A 230 6.56 -0.27 10.80
CA ARG A 230 7.32 -1.45 11.22
C ARG A 230 8.76 -1.14 11.54
N ILE A 231 9.44 -2.09 12.20
CA ILE A 231 10.88 -2.08 12.41
C ILE A 231 11.50 -3.39 11.91
N LEU A 232 12.76 -3.35 11.52
CA LEU A 232 13.56 -4.55 11.31
C LEU A 232 14.23 -4.91 12.65
N SER A 233 13.67 -5.89 13.38
CA SER A 233 14.16 -6.26 14.70
C SER A 233 14.05 -7.77 14.94
N ARG A 234 15.04 -8.34 15.62
CA ARG A 234 14.99 -9.74 16.11
C ARG A 234 14.50 -9.84 17.54
N SER A 235 14.53 -8.75 18.29
CA SER A 235 14.20 -8.68 19.71
C SER A 235 12.88 -7.99 20.03
N GLY A 236 12.17 -7.48 18.98
CA GLY A 236 10.92 -6.72 19.16
C GLY A 236 11.10 -5.25 19.57
N GLY A 237 12.32 -4.79 19.85
CA GLY A 237 12.63 -3.39 20.11
C GLY A 237 13.40 -2.71 18.96
N SER A 238 13.40 -1.37 18.93
CA SER A 238 14.15 -0.61 17.92
C SER A 238 15.66 -0.88 18.00
N ASN A 239 16.26 -1.12 16.85
CA ASN A 239 17.71 -1.21 16.66
C ASN A 239 18.25 -0.13 15.71
N GLY A 240 17.48 0.96 15.51
CA GLY A 240 17.83 2.05 14.61
C GLY A 240 17.44 1.81 13.14
N ILE A 241 16.54 0.85 12.87
CA ILE A 241 16.00 0.60 11.54
C ILE A 241 14.47 0.59 11.64
N GLY A 242 13.88 1.76 11.42
CA GLY A 242 12.45 1.97 11.38
C GLY A 242 11.97 2.27 9.95
N PHE A 243 10.70 2.01 9.69
CA PHE A 243 10.07 2.23 8.40
C PHE A 243 8.76 2.99 8.55
N ALA A 244 8.53 3.92 7.63
CA ALA A 244 7.29 4.67 7.51
C ALA A 244 6.72 4.58 6.10
N ILE A 245 5.41 4.53 6.00
CA ILE A 245 4.66 4.58 4.75
C ILE A 245 4.64 6.03 4.26
N PRO A 246 5.06 6.33 3.01
CA PRO A 246 5.20 7.70 2.52
C PRO A 246 3.90 8.50 2.49
N ALA A 247 3.97 9.80 2.77
CA ALA A 247 2.82 10.70 2.83
C ALA A 247 2.06 10.82 1.50
N ASN A 248 2.72 10.65 0.34
CA ASN A 248 2.04 10.65 -0.95
C ASN A 248 1.03 9.50 -1.07
N LEU A 249 1.35 8.32 -0.55
CA LEU A 249 0.39 7.21 -0.51
C LEU A 249 -0.77 7.51 0.46
N VAL A 250 -0.49 8.12 1.61
CA VAL A 250 -1.53 8.56 2.56
C VAL A 250 -2.47 9.57 1.91
N ARG A 251 -1.94 10.53 1.13
CA ARG A 251 -2.74 11.52 0.39
C ARG A 251 -3.73 10.84 -0.56
N GLU A 252 -3.27 9.83 -1.30
CA GLU A 252 -4.12 9.10 -2.22
C GLU A 252 -5.20 8.29 -1.50
N PHE A 253 -4.88 7.67 -0.36
CA PHE A 253 -5.86 7.01 0.50
C PHE A 253 -6.95 7.97 0.98
N VAL A 254 -6.57 9.16 1.47
CA VAL A 254 -7.53 10.19 1.90
C VAL A 254 -8.39 10.67 0.73
N ARG A 255 -7.79 10.87 -0.45
CA ARG A 255 -8.52 11.26 -1.66
C ARG A 255 -9.60 10.24 -2.03
N GLN A 256 -9.23 8.95 -2.09
CA GLN A 256 -10.17 7.87 -2.42
C GLN A 256 -11.24 7.68 -1.34
N ALA A 257 -10.86 7.72 -0.07
CA ALA A 257 -11.81 7.65 1.05
C ALA A 257 -12.86 8.77 0.99
N ARG A 258 -12.45 10.02 0.72
CA ARG A 258 -13.35 11.16 0.55
C ARG A 258 -14.24 11.04 -0.71
N ALA A 259 -13.77 10.34 -1.73
CA ALA A 259 -14.56 10.02 -2.92
C ALA A 259 -15.56 8.87 -2.70
N GLY A 260 -15.55 8.22 -1.52
CA GLY A 260 -16.47 7.15 -1.15
C GLY A 260 -16.06 5.77 -1.68
N ALA A 261 -14.76 5.57 -1.97
CA ALA A 261 -14.26 4.25 -2.34
C ALA A 261 -14.34 3.29 -1.15
N GLU A 262 -14.84 2.09 -1.35
CA GLU A 262 -14.93 1.04 -0.32
C GLU A 262 -13.62 0.24 -0.19
N GLU A 263 -12.87 0.12 -1.30
CA GLU A 263 -11.57 -0.54 -1.39
C GLU A 263 -10.56 0.41 -2.04
N PHE A 264 -9.31 0.36 -1.61
CA PHE A 264 -8.24 1.14 -2.24
C PHE A 264 -7.94 0.62 -3.64
N GLN A 265 -8.19 1.47 -4.63
CA GLN A 265 -8.01 1.16 -6.05
C GLN A 265 -6.63 1.59 -6.51
N ARG A 266 -5.93 0.69 -7.20
CA ARG A 266 -4.61 0.94 -7.79
C ARG A 266 -4.69 0.84 -9.29
N PRO A 267 -3.99 1.74 -10.02
CA PRO A 267 -3.76 1.51 -11.43
C PRO A 267 -3.08 0.17 -11.68
N TRP A 268 -3.58 -0.55 -12.66
CA TRP A 268 -3.07 -1.87 -13.01
C TRP A 268 -2.00 -1.75 -14.09
N ALA A 269 -0.79 -2.24 -13.81
CA ALA A 269 0.28 -2.29 -14.79
C ALA A 269 0.16 -3.48 -15.74
N GLY A 270 -0.35 -4.62 -15.28
CA GLY A 270 -0.40 -5.85 -16.07
C GLY A 270 0.97 -6.31 -16.52
N MET A 271 1.99 -6.17 -15.67
CA MET A 271 3.37 -6.54 -15.96
C MET A 271 4.05 -7.19 -14.77
N THR A 272 5.09 -7.98 -15.07
CA THR A 272 6.13 -8.35 -14.10
C THR A 272 7.47 -7.79 -14.57
N GLY A 273 8.39 -7.59 -13.62
CA GLY A 273 9.72 -7.07 -13.91
C GLY A 273 10.73 -7.52 -12.87
N GLN A 274 11.98 -7.16 -13.12
CA GLN A 274 13.08 -7.37 -12.19
C GLN A 274 14.02 -6.16 -12.21
N PRO A 275 14.70 -5.87 -11.08
CA PRO A 275 15.72 -4.82 -11.03
C PRO A 275 16.81 -5.12 -12.07
N VAL A 276 17.37 -4.07 -12.67
CA VAL A 276 18.55 -4.18 -13.53
C VAL A 276 19.78 -4.21 -12.62
N ASP A 277 20.46 -5.33 -12.58
CA ASP A 277 21.77 -5.48 -11.94
C ASP A 277 22.92 -5.26 -12.94
N SER A 278 24.17 -5.35 -12.46
CA SER A 278 25.36 -5.11 -13.28
C SER A 278 25.46 -6.04 -14.46
N ASP A 279 25.13 -7.34 -14.29
CA ASP A 279 25.26 -8.37 -15.33
C ASP A 279 24.20 -8.12 -16.43
N LEU A 280 22.99 -7.73 -16.00
CA LEU A 280 21.88 -7.41 -16.89
C LEU A 280 22.12 -6.09 -17.65
N ALA A 281 22.68 -5.08 -16.98
CA ALA A 281 23.07 -3.82 -17.61
C ALA A 281 24.10 -4.03 -18.71
N GLU A 282 25.14 -4.85 -18.45
CA GLU A 282 26.16 -5.23 -19.46
C GLU A 282 25.52 -5.97 -20.64
N ALA A 283 24.68 -6.97 -20.35
CA ALA A 283 24.00 -7.76 -21.39
C ALA A 283 23.06 -6.92 -22.28
N LEU A 284 22.43 -5.89 -21.72
CA LEU A 284 21.54 -4.99 -22.43
C LEU A 284 22.27 -3.79 -23.06
N GLY A 285 23.57 -3.63 -22.81
CA GLY A 285 24.36 -2.50 -23.30
C GLY A 285 23.96 -1.17 -22.66
N LEU A 286 23.47 -1.17 -21.43
CA LEU A 286 23.11 0.02 -20.66
C LEU A 286 24.36 0.65 -20.06
N GLY A 287 24.43 1.99 -20.10
CA GLY A 287 25.56 2.72 -19.53
C GLY A 287 25.54 2.84 -17.98
N GLN A 288 24.41 2.52 -17.37
CA GLN A 288 24.17 2.60 -15.93
C GLN A 288 23.35 1.39 -15.46
N VAL A 289 23.50 1.06 -14.16
CA VAL A 289 22.76 -0.04 -13.50
C VAL A 289 21.52 0.57 -12.84
N ASP A 290 20.58 1.03 -13.67
CA ASP A 290 19.35 1.67 -13.23
C ASP A 290 18.15 1.08 -13.97
N GLY A 291 17.01 1.07 -13.30
CA GLY A 291 15.74 0.73 -13.91
C GLY A 291 15.21 -0.67 -13.58
N MET A 292 14.03 -0.94 -14.09
CA MET A 292 13.32 -2.20 -13.99
C MET A 292 13.12 -2.79 -15.39
N LEU A 293 13.68 -3.96 -15.63
CA LEU A 293 13.45 -4.73 -16.87
C LEU A 293 12.05 -5.35 -16.82
N ILE A 294 11.25 -5.13 -17.87
CA ILE A 294 9.96 -5.82 -18.06
C ILE A 294 10.23 -7.26 -18.50
N SER A 295 9.82 -8.23 -17.68
CA SER A 295 9.99 -9.66 -17.96
C SER A 295 8.74 -10.33 -18.51
N GLU A 296 7.54 -9.79 -18.20
CA GLU A 296 6.27 -10.30 -18.70
C GLU A 296 5.25 -9.16 -18.81
N LEU A 297 4.39 -9.19 -19.82
CA LEU A 297 3.29 -8.26 -20.04
C LEU A 297 2.02 -9.02 -20.36
N HIS A 298 0.95 -8.70 -19.66
CA HIS A 298 -0.38 -9.22 -19.99
C HIS A 298 -0.88 -8.58 -21.30
N PRO A 299 -1.53 -9.32 -22.23
CA PRO A 299 -1.97 -8.78 -23.50
C PRO A 299 -2.91 -7.56 -23.40
N GLN A 300 -3.67 -7.44 -22.31
CA GLN A 300 -4.58 -6.32 -22.04
C GLN A 300 -3.94 -5.23 -21.17
N SER A 301 -2.63 -5.28 -20.92
CA SER A 301 -1.92 -4.25 -20.15
C SER A 301 -2.00 -2.89 -20.86
N PRO A 302 -2.28 -1.79 -20.15
CA PRO A 302 -2.22 -0.44 -20.72
C PRO A 302 -0.82 -0.11 -21.23
N PHE A 303 0.22 -0.77 -20.73
CA PHE A 303 1.58 -0.63 -21.24
C PHE A 303 1.74 -1.25 -22.62
N VAL A 304 1.05 -2.34 -22.94
CA VAL A 304 1.02 -2.91 -24.29
C VAL A 304 0.34 -1.95 -25.26
N GLU A 305 -0.78 -1.34 -24.87
CA GLU A 305 -1.46 -0.32 -25.67
C GLU A 305 -0.57 0.91 -25.93
N ALA A 306 0.23 1.31 -24.94
CA ALA A 306 1.21 2.38 -25.03
C ALA A 306 2.48 1.97 -25.81
N GLY A 307 2.56 0.73 -26.31
CA GLY A 307 3.66 0.23 -27.12
C GLY A 307 4.88 -0.24 -26.32
N PHE A 308 4.74 -0.60 -25.05
CA PHE A 308 5.79 -1.28 -24.30
C PHE A 308 5.86 -2.76 -24.70
N GLU A 309 7.05 -3.35 -24.59
CA GLU A 309 7.35 -4.74 -24.90
C GLU A 309 8.18 -5.38 -23.79
N VAL A 310 8.15 -6.71 -23.71
CA VAL A 310 9.09 -7.47 -22.88
C VAL A 310 10.52 -7.17 -23.35
N GLY A 311 11.40 -6.85 -22.42
CA GLY A 311 12.77 -6.42 -22.69
C GLY A 311 12.99 -4.91 -22.63
N ASP A 312 11.93 -4.07 -22.52
CA ASP A 312 12.07 -2.66 -22.21
C ASP A 312 12.56 -2.50 -20.77
N VAL A 313 13.36 -1.47 -20.53
CA VAL A 313 13.77 -1.08 -19.17
C VAL A 313 13.07 0.22 -18.81
N VAL A 314 12.18 0.15 -17.80
CA VAL A 314 11.54 1.34 -17.20
C VAL A 314 12.54 2.03 -16.30
N LEU A 315 12.77 3.33 -16.52
CA LEU A 315 13.67 4.16 -15.73
C LEU A 315 12.95 5.06 -14.75
N ALA A 316 11.79 5.62 -15.13
CA ALA A 316 11.05 6.57 -14.31
C ALA A 316 9.55 6.55 -14.64
N VAL A 317 8.74 6.98 -13.67
CA VAL A 317 7.31 7.32 -13.81
C VAL A 317 7.12 8.73 -13.30
N ASP A 318 6.56 9.63 -14.13
CA ASP A 318 6.35 11.06 -13.83
C ASP A 318 7.63 11.78 -13.37
N GLY A 319 8.79 11.37 -13.94
CA GLY A 319 10.11 11.90 -13.60
C GLY A 319 10.77 11.24 -12.39
N GLU A 320 10.04 10.45 -11.61
CA GLU A 320 10.55 9.77 -10.42
C GLU A 320 11.17 8.41 -10.76
N PRO A 321 12.37 8.09 -10.23
CA PRO A 321 13.07 6.85 -10.55
C PRO A 321 12.29 5.59 -10.22
N VAL A 322 12.47 4.53 -11.04
CA VAL A 322 11.92 3.20 -10.83
C VAL A 322 13.01 2.17 -11.05
N ASN A 323 13.45 1.49 -9.98
CA ASN A 323 14.52 0.47 -10.01
C ASN A 323 14.03 -0.92 -9.60
N SER A 324 12.73 -1.05 -9.28
CA SER A 324 12.17 -2.33 -8.86
C SER A 324 10.67 -2.40 -9.14
N PRO A 325 10.08 -3.61 -9.19
CA PRO A 325 8.63 -3.79 -9.28
C PRO A 325 7.85 -3.11 -8.16
N SER A 326 8.39 -3.06 -6.95
CA SER A 326 7.76 -2.40 -5.80
C SER A 326 7.74 -0.88 -5.95
N GLU A 327 8.82 -0.28 -6.49
CA GLU A 327 8.86 1.14 -6.83
C GLU A 327 7.85 1.46 -7.92
N MET A 328 7.80 0.64 -8.98
CA MET A 328 6.79 0.79 -10.04
C MET A 328 5.37 0.76 -9.48
N ALA A 329 5.06 -0.24 -8.65
CA ALA A 329 3.75 -0.37 -8.03
C ALA A 329 3.41 0.83 -7.12
N PHE A 330 4.38 1.36 -6.38
CA PHE A 330 4.22 2.56 -5.56
C PHE A 330 3.94 3.79 -6.43
N ARG A 331 4.75 4.05 -7.47
CA ARG A 331 4.59 5.20 -8.37
C ARG A 331 3.19 5.22 -9.01
N LEU A 332 2.72 4.07 -9.47
CA LEU A 332 1.36 3.95 -9.99
C LEU A 332 0.30 4.15 -8.90
N SER A 333 0.54 3.66 -7.66
CA SER A 333 -0.44 3.76 -6.57
C SER A 333 -0.64 5.18 -6.03
N VAL A 334 0.31 6.10 -6.26
CA VAL A 334 0.20 7.52 -5.87
C VAL A 334 -0.28 8.40 -7.01
N ALA A 335 -0.41 7.84 -8.21
CA ALA A 335 -0.97 8.52 -9.38
C ALA A 335 -2.50 8.38 -9.42
N GLU A 336 -3.18 9.35 -10.01
CA GLU A 336 -4.64 9.38 -10.05
C GLU A 336 -5.19 8.38 -11.08
N LEU A 337 -6.02 7.45 -10.59
CA LEU A 337 -6.72 6.47 -11.44
C LEU A 337 -7.63 7.20 -12.44
N GLY A 338 -7.62 6.74 -13.70
CA GLY A 338 -8.36 7.38 -14.81
C GLY A 338 -7.57 8.48 -15.52
N GLY A 339 -6.38 8.86 -15.02
CA GLY A 339 -5.45 9.77 -15.68
C GLY A 339 -4.45 9.05 -16.56
N THR A 340 -3.30 9.70 -16.79
CA THR A 340 -2.12 9.13 -17.46
C THR A 340 -0.87 9.40 -16.65
N SER A 341 0.17 8.59 -16.83
CA SER A 341 1.51 8.84 -16.32
C SER A 341 2.55 8.81 -17.42
N ALA A 342 3.52 9.70 -17.34
CA ALA A 342 4.65 9.78 -18.26
C ALA A 342 5.71 8.76 -17.87
N VAL A 343 5.84 7.65 -18.60
CA VAL A 343 6.77 6.55 -18.29
C VAL A 343 7.97 6.62 -19.20
N THR A 344 9.15 6.81 -18.61
CA THR A 344 10.44 6.83 -19.34
C THR A 344 11.01 5.42 -19.41
N ARG A 345 11.35 4.99 -20.63
CA ARG A 345 11.96 3.68 -20.88
C ARG A 345 13.21 3.75 -21.73
N VAL A 346 14.00 2.68 -21.69
CA VAL A 346 15.06 2.39 -22.65
C VAL A 346 14.69 1.14 -23.45
N ARG A 347 14.79 1.26 -24.77
CA ARG A 347 14.68 0.15 -25.72
C ARG A 347 15.81 0.23 -26.74
N GLN A 348 16.63 -0.83 -26.87
CA GLN A 348 17.76 -0.89 -27.82
C GLN A 348 18.68 0.35 -27.72
N GLY A 349 18.99 0.79 -26.51
CA GLY A 349 19.86 1.95 -26.25
C GLY A 349 19.24 3.33 -26.52
N LYS A 350 17.96 3.40 -26.85
CA LYS A 350 17.23 4.66 -27.02
C LYS A 350 16.30 4.89 -25.84
N THR A 351 16.36 6.09 -25.27
CA THR A 351 15.45 6.53 -24.22
C THR A 351 14.31 7.33 -24.84
N ASP A 352 13.09 7.01 -24.48
CA ASP A 352 11.88 7.77 -24.79
C ASP A 352 10.92 7.78 -23.59
N THR A 353 10.00 8.76 -23.59
CA THR A 353 8.95 8.87 -22.58
C THR A 353 7.60 8.71 -23.27
N VAL A 354 6.75 7.85 -22.72
CA VAL A 354 5.46 7.46 -23.29
C VAL A 354 4.37 7.66 -22.24
N GLU A 355 3.26 8.27 -22.63
CA GLU A 355 2.07 8.38 -21.79
C GLU A 355 1.35 7.02 -21.71
N VAL A 356 1.09 6.57 -20.50
CA VAL A 356 0.39 5.32 -20.20
C VAL A 356 -0.89 5.63 -19.45
N ALA A 357 -2.01 5.09 -19.90
CA ALA A 357 -3.29 5.23 -19.22
C ALA A 357 -3.31 4.49 -17.88
N LEU A 358 -3.81 5.13 -16.85
CA LEU A 358 -3.97 4.56 -15.51
C LEU A 358 -5.37 3.98 -15.35
N ILE A 359 -5.50 2.69 -15.59
CA ILE A 359 -6.78 1.96 -15.56
C ILE A 359 -6.81 0.94 -14.41
N GLU A 360 -8.00 0.56 -14.00
CA GLU A 360 -8.20 -0.63 -13.18
C GLU A 360 -7.91 -1.90 -13.99
N ALA A 361 -7.63 -3.00 -13.28
CA ALA A 361 -7.51 -4.30 -13.93
C ALA A 361 -8.85 -4.66 -14.63
N PRO A 362 -8.85 -4.92 -15.95
CA PRO A 362 -10.08 -5.20 -16.69
C PRO A 362 -10.80 -6.47 -16.21
N ASP A 363 -12.13 -6.40 -16.09
CA ASP A 363 -13.00 -7.59 -15.92
C ASP A 363 -13.41 -8.13 -17.29
N THR A 364 -12.43 -8.43 -18.15
CA THR A 364 -12.64 -8.91 -19.52
C THR A 364 -11.68 -10.07 -19.83
N PRO A 365 -12.21 -11.26 -20.22
CA PRO A 365 -13.64 -11.63 -20.17
C PRO A 365 -14.18 -11.61 -18.74
N ALA A 366 -15.49 -11.37 -18.57
CA ALA A 366 -16.08 -11.29 -17.24
C ALA A 366 -15.75 -12.52 -16.38
N ALA A 367 -15.45 -12.29 -15.11
CA ALA A 367 -15.11 -13.36 -14.17
C ALA A 367 -16.28 -14.33 -13.92
N ASP A 368 -17.52 -13.85 -14.04
CA ASP A 368 -18.77 -14.61 -13.88
C ASP A 368 -18.74 -15.56 -12.66
N PRO A 369 -18.55 -15.03 -11.44
CA PRO A 369 -18.41 -15.88 -10.26
C PRO A 369 -19.68 -16.66 -9.96
N ILE A 370 -19.56 -17.98 -9.79
CA ILE A 370 -20.66 -18.88 -9.47
C ILE A 370 -20.46 -19.43 -8.07
N THR A 371 -21.43 -19.15 -7.18
CA THR A 371 -21.51 -19.81 -5.87
C THR A 371 -22.36 -21.07 -6.00
N LEU A 372 -21.75 -22.21 -5.67
CA LEU A 372 -22.44 -23.49 -5.75
C LEU A 372 -23.50 -23.60 -4.65
N SER A 373 -24.72 -24.00 -5.06
CA SER A 373 -25.88 -24.10 -4.19
C SER A 373 -25.83 -25.32 -3.26
N GLU A 374 -26.70 -25.33 -2.24
CA GLU A 374 -26.91 -26.45 -1.30
C GLU A 374 -27.29 -27.77 -2.00
N ARG A 375 -27.67 -27.74 -3.26
CA ARG A 375 -28.01 -28.93 -4.05
C ARG A 375 -26.81 -29.60 -4.70
N THR A 376 -25.66 -28.96 -4.65
CA THR A 376 -24.39 -29.49 -5.18
C THR A 376 -23.61 -30.24 -4.10
N PRO A 377 -22.73 -31.16 -4.44
CA PRO A 377 -21.90 -31.86 -3.46
C PRO A 377 -20.93 -30.97 -2.67
N MET A 378 -20.68 -29.74 -3.16
CA MET A 378 -19.78 -28.76 -2.53
C MET A 378 -20.46 -27.40 -2.38
N PRO A 379 -21.50 -27.29 -1.53
CA PRO A 379 -22.20 -26.04 -1.35
C PRO A 379 -21.28 -24.96 -0.77
N GLY A 380 -21.43 -23.73 -1.27
CA GLY A 380 -20.63 -22.57 -0.87
C GLY A 380 -19.26 -22.48 -1.56
N LEU A 381 -18.88 -23.42 -2.42
CA LEU A 381 -17.72 -23.26 -3.29
C LEU A 381 -17.99 -22.14 -4.30
N VAL A 382 -17.11 -21.14 -4.37
CA VAL A 382 -17.17 -20.06 -5.35
C VAL A 382 -16.06 -20.26 -6.37
N VAL A 383 -16.43 -20.28 -7.63
CA VAL A 383 -15.50 -20.41 -8.75
C VAL A 383 -15.75 -19.28 -9.76
N GLY A 384 -14.72 -18.85 -10.46
CA GLY A 384 -14.84 -17.82 -11.48
C GLY A 384 -13.80 -17.99 -12.58
N ARG A 385 -14.03 -17.32 -13.70
CA ARG A 385 -13.07 -17.25 -14.81
C ARG A 385 -11.90 -16.35 -14.42
N VAL A 386 -10.68 -16.78 -14.76
CA VAL A 386 -9.49 -15.96 -14.60
C VAL A 386 -9.48 -14.86 -15.66
N ASN A 387 -9.27 -13.63 -15.21
CA ASN A 387 -9.08 -12.41 -16.02
C ASN A 387 -8.15 -11.45 -15.25
N PRO A 388 -7.77 -10.30 -15.79
CA PRO A 388 -6.86 -9.35 -15.12
C PRO A 388 -7.30 -8.94 -13.71
N GLN A 389 -8.59 -8.71 -13.50
CA GLN A 389 -9.13 -8.35 -12.19
C GLN A 389 -8.96 -9.48 -11.16
N VAL A 390 -9.25 -10.71 -11.56
CA VAL A 390 -9.08 -11.92 -10.73
C VAL A 390 -7.61 -12.20 -10.46
N ILE A 391 -6.73 -12.07 -11.48
CA ILE A 391 -5.27 -12.18 -11.34
C ILE A 391 -4.79 -11.22 -10.26
N THR A 392 -5.22 -9.96 -10.33
CA THR A 392 -4.81 -8.91 -9.39
C THR A 392 -5.34 -9.17 -7.97
N LYS A 393 -6.64 -9.46 -7.83
CA LYS A 393 -7.26 -9.71 -6.51
C LYS A 393 -6.71 -10.95 -5.81
N MET A 394 -6.40 -11.99 -6.57
CA MET A 394 -5.93 -13.26 -6.02
C MET A 394 -4.41 -13.45 -6.10
N GLN A 395 -3.70 -12.43 -6.62
CA GLN A 395 -2.23 -12.43 -6.78
C GLN A 395 -1.72 -13.65 -7.54
N LEU A 396 -2.42 -13.97 -8.65
CA LEU A 396 -2.04 -15.07 -9.53
C LEU A 396 -0.93 -14.62 -10.50
N PRO A 397 -0.12 -15.56 -11.05
CA PRO A 397 0.77 -15.24 -12.15
C PRO A 397 0.02 -14.61 -13.34
N LEU A 398 0.63 -13.65 -14.05
CA LEU A 398 0.00 -12.93 -15.17
C LEU A 398 -0.48 -13.84 -16.30
N SER A 399 0.24 -14.95 -16.52
CA SER A 399 -0.08 -15.98 -17.54
C SER A 399 -1.16 -16.98 -17.11
N THR A 400 -1.81 -16.76 -15.95
CA THR A 400 -2.84 -17.67 -15.46
C THR A 400 -4.11 -17.57 -16.28
N GLU A 401 -4.65 -18.71 -16.71
CA GLU A 401 -5.89 -18.83 -17.46
C GLU A 401 -6.76 -19.96 -16.88
N GLY A 402 -8.07 -19.97 -17.21
CA GLY A 402 -9.01 -21.02 -16.85
C GLY A 402 -9.97 -20.65 -15.74
N VAL A 403 -10.37 -21.63 -14.92
CA VAL A 403 -11.34 -21.47 -13.83
C VAL A 403 -10.63 -21.58 -12.48
N VAL A 404 -10.78 -20.58 -11.64
CA VAL A 404 -10.14 -20.50 -10.32
C VAL A 404 -11.15 -20.64 -9.19
N VAL A 405 -10.73 -21.26 -8.11
CA VAL A 405 -11.46 -21.27 -6.85
C VAL A 405 -11.26 -19.90 -6.16
N MET A 406 -12.33 -19.12 -6.08
CA MET A 406 -12.33 -17.82 -5.39
C MET A 406 -12.54 -17.99 -3.88
N ASP A 407 -13.48 -18.86 -3.49
CA ASP A 407 -13.70 -19.26 -2.11
C ASP A 407 -13.98 -20.77 -2.07
N PRO A 408 -13.19 -21.57 -1.32
CA PRO A 408 -13.43 -23.01 -1.25
C PRO A 408 -14.70 -23.39 -0.49
N GLY A 409 -15.28 -22.47 0.28
CA GLY A 409 -16.40 -22.75 1.14
C GLY A 409 -16.10 -23.80 2.23
N PRO A 410 -17.06 -24.11 3.10
CA PRO A 410 -16.82 -24.99 4.24
C PRO A 410 -16.59 -26.46 3.85
N TYR A 411 -17.14 -26.93 2.75
CA TYR A 411 -17.08 -28.34 2.33
C TYR A 411 -15.82 -28.64 1.53
N ALA A 412 -15.60 -27.93 0.44
CA ALA A 412 -14.42 -28.15 -0.40
C ALA A 412 -13.11 -27.80 0.34
N GLY A 413 -13.14 -26.76 1.20
CA GLY A 413 -12.00 -26.38 2.03
C GLY A 413 -11.57 -27.48 3.01
N ARG A 414 -12.52 -28.21 3.64
CA ARG A 414 -12.19 -29.39 4.48
C ARG A 414 -11.56 -30.53 3.66
N GLY A 415 -11.92 -30.62 2.39
CA GLY A 415 -11.36 -31.61 1.45
C GLY A 415 -10.01 -31.20 0.89
N GLY A 416 -9.47 -30.04 1.28
CA GLY A 416 -8.16 -29.56 0.88
C GLY A 416 -8.13 -28.65 -0.34
N VAL A 417 -9.27 -28.21 -0.87
CA VAL A 417 -9.37 -27.14 -1.89
C VAL A 417 -9.05 -25.80 -1.23
N ARG A 418 -8.37 -24.92 -1.94
CA ARG A 418 -7.94 -23.60 -1.44
C ARG A 418 -8.32 -22.51 -2.44
N ALA A 419 -8.50 -21.30 -1.95
CA ALA A 419 -8.56 -20.14 -2.82
C ALA A 419 -7.26 -20.02 -3.64
N GLY A 420 -7.38 -19.68 -4.93
CA GLY A 420 -6.27 -19.63 -5.86
C GLY A 420 -5.95 -20.97 -6.57
N ASP A 421 -6.64 -22.08 -6.22
CA ASP A 421 -6.52 -23.32 -6.99
C ASP A 421 -7.20 -23.16 -8.36
N LEU A 422 -6.51 -23.51 -9.45
CA LEU A 422 -7.11 -23.60 -10.77
C LEU A 422 -7.73 -25.00 -10.94
N ILE A 423 -8.97 -25.09 -11.35
CA ILE A 423 -9.63 -26.36 -11.59
C ILE A 423 -9.33 -26.79 -13.02
N LEU A 424 -8.53 -27.85 -13.18
CA LEU A 424 -8.16 -28.36 -14.49
C LEU A 424 -9.19 -29.38 -15.02
N ALA A 425 -9.64 -30.28 -14.14
CA ALA A 425 -10.59 -31.32 -14.52
C ALA A 425 -11.35 -31.88 -13.30
N ILE A 426 -12.56 -32.38 -13.54
CA ILE A 426 -13.35 -33.12 -12.57
C ILE A 426 -13.66 -34.50 -13.19
N ASN A 427 -13.28 -35.58 -12.50
CA ASN A 427 -13.39 -36.97 -12.96
C ASN A 427 -12.73 -37.24 -14.32
N GLY A 428 -11.76 -36.41 -14.71
CA GLY A 428 -11.03 -36.50 -15.98
C GLY A 428 -11.65 -35.69 -17.12
N GLU A 429 -12.81 -35.06 -16.91
CA GLU A 429 -13.42 -34.11 -17.84
C GLU A 429 -12.87 -32.71 -17.58
N ALA A 430 -12.40 -32.01 -18.62
CA ALA A 430 -11.81 -30.68 -18.53
C ALA A 430 -12.85 -29.65 -18.06
N VAL A 431 -12.37 -28.62 -17.36
CA VAL A 431 -13.15 -27.46 -16.90
C VAL A 431 -12.68 -26.24 -17.67
N ASP A 432 -13.50 -25.74 -18.59
CA ASP A 432 -13.20 -24.58 -19.44
C ASP A 432 -13.99 -23.33 -19.02
N ALA A 433 -15.10 -23.51 -18.31
CA ALA A 433 -15.96 -22.41 -17.83
C ALA A 433 -16.44 -22.67 -16.39
N PRO A 434 -16.79 -21.62 -15.61
CA PRO A 434 -17.29 -21.77 -14.25
C PRO A 434 -18.53 -22.68 -14.14
N GLU A 435 -19.42 -22.68 -15.14
CA GLU A 435 -20.64 -23.50 -15.21
C GLU A 435 -20.32 -25.00 -15.30
N ASP A 436 -19.21 -25.38 -15.91
CA ASP A 436 -18.79 -26.78 -16.03
C ASP A 436 -18.58 -27.41 -14.65
N VAL A 437 -18.09 -26.62 -13.70
CA VAL A 437 -17.84 -27.08 -12.31
C VAL A 437 -19.13 -27.60 -11.68
N ALA A 438 -20.21 -26.80 -11.75
CA ALA A 438 -21.50 -27.20 -11.19
C ALA A 438 -22.05 -28.47 -11.88
N ASN A 439 -21.97 -28.50 -13.20
CA ASN A 439 -22.51 -29.62 -14.01
C ASN A 439 -21.75 -30.91 -13.74
N LEU A 440 -20.43 -30.86 -13.73
CA LEU A 440 -19.57 -32.03 -13.48
C LEU A 440 -19.65 -32.54 -12.05
N LEU A 441 -19.80 -31.65 -11.07
CA LEU A 441 -20.05 -32.02 -9.68
C LEU A 441 -21.39 -32.74 -9.51
N MET A 442 -22.46 -32.24 -10.15
CA MET A 442 -23.80 -32.85 -10.07
C MET A 442 -23.88 -34.20 -10.77
N SER A 443 -23.12 -34.41 -11.85
CA SER A 443 -23.02 -35.68 -12.55
C SER A 443 -22.10 -36.70 -11.87
N SER A 444 -21.35 -36.27 -10.84
CA SER A 444 -20.40 -37.12 -10.12
C SER A 444 -21.12 -38.18 -9.29
N GLY A 445 -20.59 -39.41 -9.32
CA GLY A 445 -21.05 -40.50 -8.46
C GLY A 445 -20.49 -40.42 -7.05
N ARG A 446 -20.55 -41.55 -6.32
CA ARG A 446 -20.10 -41.66 -4.91
C ARG A 446 -18.63 -41.24 -4.68
N TRP A 447 -17.80 -41.29 -5.69
CA TRP A 447 -16.40 -40.87 -5.67
C TRP A 447 -16.16 -39.83 -6.76
N MET A 448 -15.46 -38.80 -6.38
CA MET A 448 -15.08 -37.70 -7.28
C MET A 448 -13.58 -37.45 -7.18
N ARG A 449 -12.96 -37.17 -8.31
CA ARG A 449 -11.58 -36.70 -8.41
C ARG A 449 -11.59 -35.28 -8.97
N MET A 450 -10.91 -34.36 -8.31
CA MET A 450 -10.67 -32.99 -8.78
C MET A 450 -9.18 -32.79 -9.00
N ASP A 451 -8.80 -32.49 -10.23
CA ASP A 451 -7.43 -32.20 -10.62
C ASP A 451 -7.23 -30.69 -10.66
N LEU A 452 -6.31 -30.18 -9.88
CA LEU A 452 -6.06 -28.77 -9.64
C LEU A 452 -4.64 -28.38 -10.03
N MET A 453 -4.40 -27.09 -10.37
CA MET A 453 -3.10 -26.47 -10.38
C MET A 453 -2.98 -25.55 -9.18
N ARG A 454 -2.00 -25.75 -8.32
CA ARG A 454 -1.71 -24.96 -7.12
C ARG A 454 -0.27 -24.49 -7.15
N GLN A 455 -0.02 -23.20 -7.26
CA GLN A 455 1.35 -22.63 -7.31
C GLN A 455 2.28 -23.38 -8.31
N GLY A 456 1.76 -23.63 -9.52
CA GLY A 456 2.50 -24.33 -10.59
C GLY A 456 2.59 -25.86 -10.44
N GLN A 457 2.02 -26.45 -9.38
CA GLN A 457 2.04 -27.90 -9.14
C GLN A 457 0.66 -28.52 -9.35
N ARG A 458 0.60 -29.65 -10.03
CA ARG A 458 -0.64 -30.42 -10.14
C ARG A 458 -0.95 -31.15 -8.84
N VAL A 459 -2.19 -30.95 -8.33
CA VAL A 459 -2.71 -31.60 -7.14
C VAL A 459 -3.98 -32.35 -7.51
N SER A 460 -4.08 -33.62 -7.13
CA SER A 460 -5.28 -34.44 -7.37
C SER A 460 -5.94 -34.75 -6.02
N LEU A 461 -7.13 -34.24 -5.82
CA LEU A 461 -7.92 -34.49 -4.61
C LEU A 461 -9.01 -35.51 -4.91
N ARG A 462 -9.28 -36.39 -3.94
CA ARG A 462 -10.34 -37.38 -4.03
C ARG A 462 -11.35 -37.18 -2.91
N PHE A 463 -12.62 -37.10 -3.29
CA PHE A 463 -13.71 -36.90 -2.39
C PHE A 463 -14.65 -38.09 -2.41
N ARG A 464 -15.23 -38.38 -1.27
CA ARG A 464 -16.37 -39.29 -1.13
C ARG A 464 -17.59 -38.40 -0.87
N LEU A 465 -18.47 -38.33 -1.85
CA LEU A 465 -19.71 -37.55 -1.82
C LEU A 465 -20.82 -38.28 -1.07
#